data_e419469efdbfe48346d4f41f59a73e4c
#
_entry.id   e419469efdbfe48346d4f41f59a73e4c
#
_cell.length_a   1.000
_cell.length_b   1.000
_cell.length_c   1.000
_cell.angle_alpha   90.00
_cell.angle_beta   90.00
_cell.angle_gamma   90.00
#
_symmetry.space_group_name_H-M   'P 1'
#
loop_
_entity.id
_entity.type
_entity.pdbx_description
1 polymer ?
#
loop_
_entity_poly.entity_id
_entity_poly.type
_entity_poly.pdbx_seq_one_letter_code
_entity_poly.pdbx_strand_id
1 'polypeptide(L)'
;MSTYGTLLKTLINFSGSKLSTVAEEVGYDVSYISKWCNKAKLPAAKMAPNINRTLANHFSNEILKHEDLSTFSKTFSVDATPESLNSIIYNLLKENYKESSKEIATELHHHEASQTRVLTLANDIYEFFNHEFPEILLAYNEPLEVLCTLDVC
;
A
#
# COMPACT_ATOMS: atom_id res chain seq x y z
N MET A 1 -3.48 12.34 -10.12
CA MET A 1 -3.19 10.91 -10.20
C MET A 1 -3.72 10.20 -8.97
N SER A 2 -4.39 9.10 -9.18
CA SER A 2 -4.90 8.27 -8.11
C SER A 2 -3.75 7.46 -7.49
N THR A 3 -3.60 7.48 -6.18
CA THR A 3 -2.69 6.60 -5.46
C THR A 3 -3.36 5.26 -5.18
N TYR A 4 -2.57 4.23 -4.86
CA TYR A 4 -3.10 2.92 -4.46
C TYR A 4 -4.13 3.04 -3.31
N GLY A 5 -3.82 3.80 -2.29
CA GLY A 5 -4.73 4.01 -1.16
C GLY A 5 -6.02 4.73 -1.55
N THR A 6 -5.94 5.74 -2.39
CA THR A 6 -7.12 6.45 -2.92
C THR A 6 -7.99 5.53 -3.77
N LEU A 7 -7.37 4.74 -4.65
CA LEU A 7 -8.09 3.74 -5.47
C LEU A 7 -8.77 2.70 -4.58
N LEU A 8 -8.04 2.13 -3.62
CA LEU A 8 -8.60 1.13 -2.70
C LEU A 8 -9.80 1.69 -1.93
N LYS A 9 -9.67 2.89 -1.39
CA LYS A 9 -10.76 3.58 -0.70
C LYS A 9 -11.98 3.81 -1.62
N THR A 10 -11.74 4.20 -2.86
CA THR A 10 -12.79 4.40 -3.86
C THR A 10 -13.51 3.08 -4.18
N LEU A 11 -12.77 1.99 -4.36
CA LEU A 11 -13.35 0.66 -4.62
C LEU A 11 -14.16 0.15 -3.42
N ILE A 12 -13.67 0.34 -2.20
CA ILE A 12 -14.40 -0.03 -0.97
C ILE A 12 -15.73 0.73 -0.89
N ASN A 13 -15.69 2.05 -1.08
CA ASN A 13 -16.89 2.88 -1.05
C ASN A 13 -17.86 2.53 -2.18
N PHE A 14 -17.35 2.34 -3.39
CA PHE A 14 -18.15 2.01 -4.57
C PHE A 14 -18.87 0.67 -4.42
N SER A 15 -18.17 -0.35 -3.94
CA SER A 15 -18.74 -1.69 -3.73
C SER A 15 -19.66 -1.79 -2.50
N GLY A 16 -19.69 -0.76 -1.66
CA GLY A 16 -20.40 -0.80 -0.39
C GLY A 16 -19.81 -1.78 0.62
N SER A 17 -18.57 -2.20 0.41
CA SER A 17 -17.89 -3.16 1.29
C SER A 17 -17.50 -2.51 2.62
N LYS A 18 -17.56 -3.30 3.70
CA LYS A 18 -17.01 -2.90 4.99
C LYS A 18 -15.51 -3.18 5.03
N LEU A 19 -14.76 -2.31 5.70
CA LEU A 19 -13.32 -2.51 5.93
C LEU A 19 -13.00 -3.87 6.57
N SER A 20 -13.85 -4.32 7.50
CA SER A 20 -13.70 -5.63 8.14
C SER A 20 -13.83 -6.79 7.15
N THR A 21 -14.80 -6.71 6.24
CA THR A 21 -14.99 -7.73 5.21
C THR A 21 -13.79 -7.80 4.26
N VAL A 22 -13.31 -6.64 3.82
CA VAL A 22 -12.11 -6.58 2.96
C VAL A 22 -10.88 -7.15 3.69
N ALA A 23 -10.72 -6.85 4.96
CA ALA A 23 -9.64 -7.37 5.80
C ALA A 23 -9.68 -8.90 5.92
N GLU A 24 -10.85 -9.46 6.16
CA GLU A 24 -11.07 -10.92 6.20
C GLU A 24 -10.70 -11.59 4.87
N GLU A 25 -11.14 -11.01 3.75
CA GLU A 25 -10.84 -11.55 2.40
C GLU A 25 -9.33 -11.64 2.12
N VAL A 26 -8.58 -10.62 2.48
CA VAL A 26 -7.13 -10.60 2.25
C VAL A 26 -6.33 -11.24 3.39
N GLY A 27 -6.96 -11.62 4.49
CA GLY A 27 -6.31 -12.26 5.63
C GLY A 27 -5.44 -11.31 6.46
N TYR A 28 -5.82 -10.04 6.55
CA TYR A 28 -5.13 -9.02 7.34
C TYR A 28 -6.04 -8.38 8.37
N ASP A 29 -5.45 -7.76 9.38
CA ASP A 29 -6.19 -6.95 10.33
C ASP A 29 -6.74 -5.67 9.67
N VAL A 30 -7.89 -5.20 10.14
CA VAL A 30 -8.54 -3.98 9.65
C VAL A 30 -7.61 -2.76 9.69
N SER A 31 -6.71 -2.71 10.67
CA SER A 31 -5.74 -1.63 10.79
C SER A 31 -4.78 -1.54 9.61
N TYR A 32 -4.43 -2.67 8.98
CA TYR A 32 -3.62 -2.67 7.75
C TYR A 32 -4.39 -2.07 6.57
N ILE A 33 -5.65 -2.47 6.40
CA ILE A 33 -6.49 -1.94 5.32
C ILE A 33 -6.66 -0.43 5.48
N SER A 34 -6.91 0.04 6.69
CA SER A 34 -6.99 1.46 7.00
C SER A 34 -5.69 2.22 6.67
N LYS A 35 -4.54 1.66 7.03
CA LYS A 35 -3.22 2.24 6.69
C LYS A 35 -2.98 2.31 5.19
N TRP A 36 -3.38 1.27 4.43
CA TRP A 36 -3.27 1.28 2.97
C TRP A 36 -4.17 2.35 2.34
N CYS A 37 -5.40 2.49 2.82
CA CYS A 37 -6.33 3.52 2.35
C CYS A 37 -5.85 4.94 2.65
N ASN A 38 -5.20 5.16 3.76
CA ASN A 38 -4.72 6.47 4.22
C ASN A 38 -3.30 6.79 3.74
N LYS A 39 -2.73 5.99 2.84
CA LYS A 39 -1.38 6.16 2.28
C LYS A 39 -0.24 6.04 3.29
N ALA A 40 -0.53 5.62 4.52
CA ALA A 40 0.49 5.46 5.56
C ALA A 40 1.39 4.25 5.29
N LYS A 41 0.89 3.27 4.53
CA LYS A 41 1.61 2.04 4.20
C LYS A 41 1.07 1.44 2.89
N LEU A 42 1.91 0.67 2.21
CA LEU A 42 1.50 -0.21 1.10
C LEU A 42 1.56 -1.67 1.53
N PRO A 43 0.81 -2.56 0.86
CA PRO A 43 1.05 -3.99 0.97
C PRO A 43 2.50 -4.32 0.65
N ALA A 44 3.06 -5.34 1.32
CA ALA A 44 4.40 -5.82 1.02
C ALA A 44 4.53 -6.24 -0.44
N ALA A 45 5.61 -5.85 -1.10
CA ALA A 45 5.82 -6.09 -2.54
C ALA A 45 5.66 -7.57 -2.92
N LYS A 46 6.14 -8.47 -2.08
CA LYS A 46 6.03 -9.92 -2.26
C LYS A 46 4.58 -10.41 -2.21
N MET A 47 3.73 -9.77 -1.41
CA MET A 47 2.34 -10.16 -1.19
C MET A 47 1.35 -9.38 -2.08
N ALA A 48 1.76 -8.25 -2.63
CA ALA A 48 0.91 -7.36 -3.40
C ALA A 48 0.17 -8.03 -4.56
N PRO A 49 0.78 -8.90 -5.37
CA PRO A 49 0.05 -9.60 -6.45
C PRO A 49 -1.11 -10.45 -5.94
N ASN A 50 -0.92 -11.19 -4.86
CA ASN A 50 -1.97 -12.00 -4.26
C ASN A 50 -3.07 -11.17 -3.61
N ILE A 51 -2.69 -10.12 -2.90
CA ILE A 51 -3.62 -9.17 -2.29
C ILE A 51 -4.46 -8.50 -3.37
N ASN A 52 -3.85 -8.00 -4.43
CA ASN A 52 -4.56 -7.35 -5.54
C ASN A 52 -5.51 -8.31 -6.26
N ARG A 53 -5.13 -9.57 -6.42
CA ARG A 53 -6.01 -10.60 -7.01
C ARG A 53 -7.22 -10.87 -6.13
N THR A 54 -7.02 -11.01 -4.84
CA THR A 54 -8.10 -11.22 -3.86
C THR A 54 -9.03 -10.02 -3.81
N LEU A 55 -8.50 -8.82 -3.78
CA LEU A 55 -9.28 -7.57 -3.82
C LEU A 55 -10.08 -7.45 -5.13
N ALA A 56 -9.46 -7.76 -6.28
CA ALA A 56 -10.16 -7.73 -7.56
C ALA A 56 -11.32 -8.71 -7.61
N ASN A 57 -11.14 -9.92 -7.09
CA ASN A 57 -12.21 -10.91 -6.97
C ASN A 57 -13.35 -10.41 -6.08
N HIS A 58 -13.03 -9.89 -4.92
CA HIS A 58 -14.03 -9.38 -3.99
C HIS A 58 -14.84 -8.23 -4.61
N PHE A 59 -14.16 -7.20 -5.09
CA PHE A 59 -14.83 -6.02 -5.65
C PHE A 59 -15.61 -6.32 -6.92
N SER A 60 -15.09 -7.16 -7.82
CA SER A 60 -15.84 -7.55 -9.03
C SER A 60 -17.12 -8.30 -8.69
N ASN A 61 -17.07 -9.21 -7.73
CA ASN A 61 -18.25 -9.95 -7.28
C ASN A 61 -19.31 -9.02 -6.65
N GLU A 62 -18.89 -8.10 -5.78
CA GLU A 62 -19.80 -7.14 -5.16
C GLU A 62 -20.43 -6.18 -6.18
N ILE A 63 -19.65 -5.67 -7.13
CA ILE A 63 -20.14 -4.78 -8.18
C ILE A 63 -21.15 -5.50 -9.09
N LEU A 64 -20.86 -6.73 -9.50
CA LEU A 64 -21.77 -7.53 -10.31
C LEU A 64 -23.06 -7.90 -9.55
N LYS A 65 -22.95 -8.17 -8.27
CA LYS A 65 -24.09 -8.48 -7.39
C LYS A 65 -25.07 -7.33 -7.25
N HIS A 66 -24.57 -6.09 -7.26
CA HIS A 66 -25.38 -4.88 -7.20
C HIS A 66 -25.74 -4.30 -8.56
N GLU A 67 -25.38 -4.96 -9.66
CA GLU A 67 -25.63 -4.54 -11.04
C GLU A 67 -25.09 -3.14 -11.40
N ASP A 68 -24.00 -2.71 -10.74
CA ASP A 68 -23.41 -1.38 -10.85
C ASP A 68 -22.32 -1.25 -11.93
N LEU A 69 -22.28 -2.17 -12.89
CA LEU A 69 -21.26 -2.22 -13.93
C LEU A 69 -21.22 -0.95 -14.80
N SER A 70 -22.38 -0.43 -15.17
CA SER A 70 -22.48 0.81 -15.96
C SER A 70 -21.94 2.02 -15.21
N THR A 71 -22.25 2.13 -13.91
CA THR A 71 -21.75 3.20 -13.04
C THR A 71 -20.24 3.06 -12.83
N PHE A 72 -19.75 1.83 -12.67
CA PHE A 72 -18.32 1.55 -12.58
C PHE A 72 -17.58 2.01 -13.84
N SER A 73 -18.06 1.64 -15.01
CA SER A 73 -17.47 2.02 -16.30
C SER A 73 -17.34 3.55 -16.44
N LYS A 74 -18.36 4.28 -16.03
CA LYS A 74 -18.35 5.77 -16.04
C LYS A 74 -17.39 6.33 -15.00
N THR A 75 -17.42 5.82 -13.78
CA THR A 75 -16.61 6.34 -12.66
C THR A 75 -15.11 6.16 -12.92
N PHE A 76 -14.72 5.02 -13.46
CA PHE A 76 -13.32 4.69 -13.73
C PHE A 76 -12.89 4.97 -15.18
N SER A 77 -13.79 5.49 -16.03
CA SER A 77 -13.52 5.76 -17.45
C SER A 77 -12.97 4.55 -18.21
N VAL A 78 -13.59 3.39 -17.98
CA VAL A 78 -13.22 2.11 -18.59
C VAL A 78 -14.44 1.47 -19.24
N ASP A 79 -14.21 0.66 -20.25
CA ASP A 79 -15.26 -0.17 -20.86
C ASP A 79 -15.24 -1.57 -20.20
N ALA A 80 -16.02 -1.72 -19.15
CA ALA A 80 -16.07 -2.94 -18.36
C ALA A 80 -17.24 -3.82 -18.76
N THR A 81 -16.97 -5.10 -18.97
CA THR A 81 -17.96 -6.16 -19.11
C THR A 81 -17.91 -7.08 -17.89
N PRO A 82 -18.96 -7.91 -17.65
CA PRO A 82 -18.90 -8.86 -16.55
C PRO A 82 -17.66 -9.75 -16.57
N GLU A 83 -17.20 -10.15 -17.76
CA GLU A 83 -16.06 -11.04 -17.95
C GLU A 83 -14.73 -10.31 -17.76
N SER A 84 -14.65 -9.01 -18.09
CA SER A 84 -13.42 -8.23 -18.02
C SER A 84 -13.24 -7.47 -16.70
N LEU A 85 -14.31 -7.31 -15.92
CA LEU A 85 -14.31 -6.46 -14.71
C LEU A 85 -13.21 -6.84 -13.71
N ASN A 86 -13.06 -8.13 -13.43
CA ASN A 86 -12.01 -8.61 -12.52
C ASN A 86 -10.62 -8.22 -13.00
N SER A 87 -10.32 -8.45 -14.28
CA SER A 87 -9.04 -8.11 -14.88
C SER A 87 -8.77 -6.60 -14.89
N ILE A 88 -9.81 -5.81 -15.12
CA ILE A 88 -9.73 -4.34 -15.08
C ILE A 88 -9.38 -3.87 -13.67
N ILE A 89 -10.08 -4.34 -12.65
CA ILE A 89 -9.82 -3.98 -11.24
C ILE A 89 -8.42 -4.41 -10.83
N TYR A 90 -8.01 -5.63 -11.19
CA TYR A 90 -6.66 -6.12 -10.91
C TYR A 90 -5.59 -5.22 -11.54
N ASN A 91 -5.75 -4.85 -12.79
CA ASN A 91 -4.79 -3.99 -13.49
C ASN A 91 -4.76 -2.58 -12.88
N LEU A 92 -5.90 -2.01 -12.51
CA LEU A 92 -5.95 -0.72 -11.83
C LEU A 92 -5.20 -0.76 -10.49
N LEU A 93 -5.41 -1.78 -9.69
CA LEU A 93 -4.70 -1.97 -8.42
C LEU A 93 -3.20 -2.15 -8.64
N LYS A 94 -2.81 -2.98 -9.58
CA LYS A 94 -1.41 -3.25 -9.93
C LYS A 94 -0.66 -1.99 -10.39
N GLU A 95 -1.24 -1.22 -11.32
CA GLU A 95 -0.62 -0.01 -11.83
C GLU A 95 -0.52 1.09 -10.75
N ASN A 96 -1.58 1.30 -9.98
CA ASN A 96 -1.54 2.26 -8.88
C ASN A 96 -0.57 1.85 -7.76
N TYR A 97 -0.44 0.55 -7.49
CA TYR A 97 0.57 0.04 -6.56
C TYR A 97 1.99 0.36 -7.05
N LYS A 98 2.26 0.10 -8.32
CA LYS A 98 3.56 0.36 -8.94
C LYS A 98 3.93 1.84 -8.89
N GLU A 99 3.00 2.73 -9.21
CA GLU A 99 3.22 4.18 -9.14
C GLU A 99 3.46 4.65 -7.70
N SER A 100 2.62 4.23 -6.75
CA SER A 100 2.78 4.57 -5.33
C SER A 100 4.09 4.03 -4.74
N SER A 101 4.51 2.84 -5.14
CA SER A 101 5.79 2.25 -4.73
C SER A 101 6.99 3.05 -5.25
N LYS A 102 6.91 3.56 -6.47
CA LYS A 102 7.96 4.45 -7.03
C LYS A 102 8.03 5.79 -6.31
N GLU A 103 6.90 6.40 -6.00
CA GLU A 103 6.84 7.66 -5.25
C GLU A 103 7.53 7.52 -3.89
N ILE A 104 7.21 6.47 -3.15
CA ILE A 104 7.85 6.19 -1.85
C ILE A 104 9.36 5.97 -2.00
N ALA A 105 9.80 5.19 -2.98
CA ALA A 105 11.21 4.96 -3.26
C ALA A 105 11.94 6.26 -3.62
N THR A 106 11.31 7.14 -4.39
CA THR A 106 11.87 8.45 -4.76
C THR A 106 12.00 9.37 -3.55
N GLU A 107 10.99 9.43 -2.70
CA GLU A 107 11.04 10.21 -1.45
C GLU A 107 12.15 9.70 -0.51
N LEU A 108 12.31 8.38 -0.38
CA LEU A 108 13.37 7.77 0.41
C LEU A 108 14.76 8.07 -0.17
N HIS A 109 14.93 7.99 -1.49
CA HIS A 109 16.20 8.35 -2.15
C HIS A 109 16.54 9.84 -2.01
N HIS A 110 15.56 10.72 -2.02
CA HIS A 110 15.77 12.14 -1.73
C HIS A 110 16.18 12.37 -0.27
N HIS A 111 15.69 11.57 0.66
CA HIS A 111 16.10 11.60 2.05
C HIS A 111 17.51 11.00 2.24
N GLU A 112 17.84 9.92 1.55
CA GLU A 112 19.15 9.28 1.62
C GLU A 112 20.26 10.10 0.96
N ALA A 113 19.99 10.75 -0.17
CA ALA A 113 20.98 11.56 -0.89
C ALA A 113 21.41 12.82 -0.12
N SER A 114 20.61 13.28 0.85
CA SER A 114 20.89 14.49 1.62
C SER A 114 21.38 14.25 3.04
N GLN A 115 21.42 13.01 3.55
CA GLN A 115 21.69 12.75 4.95
C GLN A 115 22.53 11.49 5.20
N THR A 116 23.86 11.62 5.02
CA THR A 116 24.76 10.82 5.83
C THR A 116 24.77 11.45 7.23
N ARG A 117 23.90 10.98 8.10
CA ARG A 117 23.85 11.46 9.48
C ARG A 117 24.84 10.67 10.31
N VAL A 118 25.89 11.33 10.76
CA VAL A 118 26.84 10.73 11.70
C VAL A 118 26.28 10.91 13.10
N LEU A 119 25.86 9.81 13.71
CA LEU A 119 25.41 9.78 15.10
C LEU A 119 26.62 9.64 16.01
N THR A 120 27.08 10.74 16.59
CA THR A 120 28.31 10.76 17.42
C THR A 120 28.05 10.83 18.91
N LEU A 121 26.87 11.22 19.31
CA LEU A 121 26.49 11.32 20.71
C LEU A 121 25.58 10.16 21.13
N ALA A 122 25.75 9.66 22.33
CA ALA A 122 24.96 8.56 22.87
C ALA A 122 23.44 8.85 22.82
N ASN A 123 23.05 10.10 23.02
CA ASN A 123 21.64 10.53 22.93
C ASN A 123 21.10 10.46 21.49
N ASP A 124 21.90 10.83 20.49
CA ASP A 124 21.49 10.77 19.09
C ASP A 124 21.29 9.33 18.64
N ILE A 125 22.13 8.41 19.09
CA ILE A 125 22.03 6.98 18.84
C ILE A 125 20.77 6.42 19.50
N TYR A 126 20.51 6.80 20.75
CA TYR A 126 19.32 6.37 21.49
C TYR A 126 18.03 6.85 20.81
N GLU A 127 17.95 8.12 20.44
CA GLU A 127 16.82 8.71 19.73
C GLU A 127 16.58 8.02 18.37
N PHE A 128 17.64 7.77 17.62
CA PHE A 128 17.56 7.07 16.34
C PHE A 128 16.95 5.67 16.48
N PHE A 129 17.46 4.84 17.42
CA PHE A 129 16.99 3.48 17.58
C PHE A 129 15.59 3.37 18.21
N ASN A 130 15.18 4.32 19.02
CA ASN A 130 13.88 4.27 19.68
C ASN A 130 12.76 4.96 18.90
N HIS A 131 13.06 5.96 18.08
CA HIS A 131 12.09 6.78 17.38
C HIS A 131 12.18 6.68 15.86
N GLU A 132 13.34 6.84 15.27
CA GLU A 132 13.50 6.86 13.81
C GLU A 132 13.64 5.45 13.20
N PHE A 133 14.39 4.57 13.82
CA PHE A 133 14.67 3.23 13.29
C PHE A 133 13.43 2.32 13.18
N PRO A 134 12.51 2.28 14.16
CA PRO A 134 11.27 1.52 14.01
C PRO A 134 10.41 2.01 12.85
N GLU A 135 10.36 3.31 12.59
CA GLU A 135 9.63 3.89 11.45
C GLU A 135 10.29 3.50 10.13
N ILE A 136 11.61 3.51 10.05
CA ILE A 136 12.36 3.06 8.88
C ILE A 136 12.09 1.58 8.60
N LEU A 137 12.12 0.72 9.62
CA LEU A 137 11.81 -0.71 9.49
C LEU A 137 10.38 -0.97 9.00
N LEU A 138 9.41 -0.15 9.42
CA LEU A 138 8.04 -0.23 8.97
C LEU A 138 7.86 0.24 7.53
N ALA A 139 8.70 1.14 7.05
CA ALA A 139 8.69 1.64 5.68
C ALA A 139 9.35 0.69 4.67
N TYR A 140 10.29 -0.15 5.12
CA TYR A 140 10.98 -1.12 4.27
C TYR A 140 10.42 -2.52 4.44
N ASN A 141 10.03 -3.13 3.35
CA ASN A 141 9.56 -4.53 3.30
C ASN A 141 10.68 -5.53 3.05
N GLU A 142 11.90 -5.07 2.89
CA GLU A 142 13.11 -5.88 2.66
C GLU A 142 14.08 -5.74 3.82
N PRO A 143 14.97 -6.73 4.04
CA PRO A 143 15.97 -6.66 5.09
C PRO A 143 16.83 -5.40 4.95
N LEU A 144 16.89 -4.60 6.00
CA LEU A 144 17.76 -3.45 6.11
C LEU A 144 19.09 -3.90 6.67
N GLU A 145 20.18 -3.66 5.94
CA GLU A 145 21.52 -3.75 6.52
C GLU A 145 21.82 -2.46 7.29
N VAL A 146 21.87 -2.59 8.59
CA VAL A 146 22.32 -1.50 9.47
C VAL A 146 23.77 -1.75 9.83
N LEU A 147 24.66 -0.94 9.30
CA LEU A 147 26.06 -0.93 9.68
C LEU A 147 26.22 -0.07 10.94
N CYS A 148 26.29 -0.70 12.10
CA CYS A 148 26.67 -0.06 13.33
C CYS A 148 28.14 -0.31 13.61
N THR A 149 28.99 0.68 13.40
CA THR A 149 30.31 0.71 13.99
C THR A 149 30.21 1.43 15.33
N LEU A 150 29.80 0.68 16.34
CA LEU A 150 29.89 1.17 17.71
C LEU A 150 31.27 0.83 18.27
N ASP A 151 32.17 1.79 18.28
CA ASP A 151 33.26 1.76 19.21
C ASP A 151 32.67 2.02 20.60
N VAL A 152 32.24 0.93 21.21
CA VAL A 152 31.82 0.95 22.60
C VAL A 152 33.07 0.85 23.42
N CYS A 153 33.59 2.02 23.78
CA CYS A 153 34.53 2.10 24.89
C CYS A 153 33.78 2.12 26.21
#